data_7450831c7a5ee70e45bcc07211fc73d5
#
_entry.id   7450831c7a5ee70e45bcc07211fc73d5
#
_cell.length_a   1.000
_cell.length_b   1.000
_cell.length_c   1.000
_cell.angle_alpha   90.00
_cell.angle_beta   90.00
_cell.angle_gamma   90.00
#
_symmetry.space_group_name_H-M   'P 1'
#
loop_
_entity.id
_entity.type
_entity.pdbx_description
1 polymer ?
#
loop_
_entity_poly.entity_id
_entity_poly.type
_entity_poly.pdbx_seq_one_letter_code
_entity_poly.pdbx_strand_id
1 'polypeptide(L)'
;MILEGITYMHEHTTIDLSRLKKSDDTNLNCFDETVSEYKNLYDKGVRNIVDVTNLDMRRNPLYVQKVAEQTGINIIQATGFYQDKFLPSFVTEASIDQLSSLMIKEIEEG
;
A
#
# COMPACT_ATOMS: atom_id res chain seq x y z
N MET A 1 -6.87 -11.95 -5.58
CA MET A 1 -6.62 -12.86 -6.74
C MET A 1 -5.56 -12.22 -7.63
N ILE A 2 -4.59 -12.98 -8.08
CA ILE A 2 -3.56 -12.54 -9.04
C ILE A 2 -4.09 -12.74 -10.45
N LEU A 3 -4.01 -11.70 -11.29
CA LEU A 3 -4.35 -11.78 -12.71
C LEU A 3 -3.19 -12.37 -13.52
N GLU A 4 -3.49 -12.97 -14.66
CA GLU A 4 -2.45 -13.41 -15.59
C GLU A 4 -1.71 -12.20 -16.18
N GLY A 5 -0.37 -12.24 -16.10
CA GLY A 5 0.51 -11.15 -16.56
C GLY A 5 1.66 -10.89 -15.59
N ILE A 6 2.43 -9.84 -15.87
CA ILE A 6 3.57 -9.45 -15.03
C ILE A 6 3.07 -8.92 -13.69
N THR A 7 3.73 -9.33 -12.60
CA THR A 7 3.47 -8.86 -11.25
C THR A 7 4.69 -8.14 -10.67
N TYR A 8 4.51 -6.91 -10.23
CA TYR A 8 5.49 -6.19 -9.42
C TYR A 8 5.24 -6.51 -7.95
N MET A 9 6.24 -7.06 -7.28
CA MET A 9 6.08 -7.66 -5.95
C MET A 9 6.38 -6.72 -4.78
N HIS A 10 6.82 -5.48 -5.03
CA HIS A 10 7.17 -4.55 -3.98
C HIS A 10 7.10 -3.12 -4.50
N GLU A 11 5.97 -2.46 -4.31
CA GLU A 11 5.76 -1.08 -4.70
C GLU A 11 5.06 -0.28 -3.60
N HIS A 12 5.13 1.03 -3.72
CA HIS A 12 4.36 1.97 -2.93
C HIS A 12 3.59 2.89 -3.87
N THR A 13 2.29 2.68 -4.01
CA THR A 13 1.40 3.54 -4.83
C THR A 13 1.27 4.94 -4.23
N THR A 14 1.23 5.01 -2.91
CA THR A 14 1.36 6.23 -2.12
C THR A 14 1.94 5.86 -0.75
N ILE A 15 2.79 6.70 -0.19
CA ILE A 15 3.44 6.47 1.10
C ILE A 15 3.77 7.81 1.75
N ASP A 16 3.64 7.91 3.06
CA ASP A 16 4.06 9.08 3.81
C ASP A 16 4.86 8.70 5.06
N LEU A 17 6.16 8.93 5.01
CA LEU A 17 7.10 8.78 6.12
C LEU A 17 7.59 10.13 6.66
N SER A 18 7.07 11.24 6.16
CA SER A 18 7.57 12.60 6.43
C SER A 18 7.53 12.98 7.92
N ARG A 19 6.55 12.44 8.66
CA ARG A 19 6.39 12.73 10.09
C ARG A 19 7.64 12.38 10.92
N LEU A 20 8.26 11.24 10.63
CA LEU A 20 9.41 10.76 11.39
C LEU A 20 10.74 11.06 10.71
N LYS A 21 10.77 11.03 9.40
CA LYS A 21 11.98 11.38 8.62
C LYS A 21 12.19 12.89 8.51
N LYS A 22 11.16 13.70 8.84
CA LYS A 22 11.19 15.17 8.78
C LYS A 22 11.66 15.71 7.42
N SER A 23 11.23 15.06 6.35
CA SER A 23 11.55 15.41 4.97
C SER A 23 10.34 15.18 4.09
N ASP A 24 9.93 16.19 3.33
CA ASP A 24 8.82 16.10 2.38
C ASP A 24 9.13 15.14 1.21
N ASP A 25 10.41 14.91 0.90
CA ASP A 25 10.85 13.92 -0.09
C ASP A 25 10.46 12.48 0.25
N THR A 26 10.01 12.23 1.49
CA THR A 26 9.53 10.93 1.94
C THR A 26 8.00 10.81 1.95
N ASN A 27 7.32 11.77 1.31
CA ASN A 27 5.88 11.77 1.08
C ASN A 27 5.61 11.65 -0.43
N LEU A 28 5.25 10.46 -0.88
CA LEU A 28 4.84 10.19 -2.25
C LEU A 28 3.32 10.38 -2.38
N ASN A 29 2.90 11.49 -2.97
CA ASN A 29 1.50 11.85 -3.17
C ASN A 29 1.31 12.56 -4.51
N CYS A 30 1.63 11.88 -5.61
CA CYS A 30 1.56 12.37 -6.98
C CYS A 30 0.55 11.56 -7.78
N PHE A 31 -0.75 11.81 -7.58
CA PHE A 31 -1.81 10.96 -8.12
C PHE A 31 -1.76 10.84 -9.65
N ASP A 32 -1.71 11.96 -10.36
CA ASP A 32 -1.78 11.98 -11.82
C ASP A 32 -0.54 11.33 -12.45
N GLU A 33 0.64 11.57 -11.89
CA GLU A 33 1.89 10.96 -12.31
C GLU A 33 1.88 9.45 -12.04
N THR A 34 1.39 9.02 -10.88
CA THR A 34 1.24 7.60 -10.54
C THR A 34 0.29 6.90 -11.51
N VAL A 35 -0.86 7.49 -11.81
CA VAL A 35 -1.80 6.95 -12.80
C VAL A 35 -1.14 6.85 -14.18
N SER A 36 -0.41 7.88 -14.61
CA SER A 36 0.30 7.89 -15.89
C SER A 36 1.33 6.77 -15.97
N GLU A 37 2.16 6.61 -14.93
CA GLU A 37 3.16 5.53 -14.87
C GLU A 37 2.51 4.14 -14.86
N TYR A 38 1.46 3.94 -14.09
CA TYR A 38 0.80 2.65 -14.01
C TYR A 38 0.07 2.28 -15.32
N LYS A 39 -0.43 3.26 -16.07
CA LYS A 39 -0.93 3.03 -17.44
C LYS A 39 0.19 2.57 -18.37
N ASN A 40 1.37 3.19 -18.30
CA ASN A 40 2.54 2.77 -19.06
C ASN A 40 2.95 1.33 -18.71
N LEU A 41 2.92 0.97 -17.43
CA LEU A 41 3.20 -0.39 -16.98
C LEU A 41 2.14 -1.38 -17.52
N TYR A 42 0.87 -1.01 -17.49
CA TYR A 42 -0.21 -1.83 -18.03
C TYR A 42 0.00 -2.10 -19.51
N ASP A 43 0.37 -1.09 -20.31
CA ASP A 43 0.65 -1.22 -21.73
C ASP A 43 1.83 -2.16 -22.02
N LYS A 44 2.75 -2.32 -21.06
CA LYS A 44 3.89 -3.23 -21.13
C LYS A 44 3.62 -4.63 -20.57
N GLY A 45 2.38 -4.93 -20.19
CA GLY A 45 1.97 -6.25 -19.73
C GLY A 45 1.93 -6.45 -18.22
N VAL A 46 2.18 -5.40 -17.43
CA VAL A 46 1.97 -5.47 -15.98
C VAL A 46 0.47 -5.53 -15.69
N ARG A 47 0.06 -6.49 -14.87
CA ARG A 47 -1.34 -6.69 -14.48
C ARG A 47 -1.56 -6.62 -12.98
N ASN A 48 -0.52 -6.89 -12.20
CA ASN A 48 -0.62 -6.88 -10.75
C ASN A 48 0.53 -6.06 -10.14
N ILE A 49 0.20 -5.37 -9.06
CA ILE A 49 1.16 -4.69 -8.18
C ILE A 49 0.86 -5.11 -6.75
N VAL A 50 1.87 -5.58 -6.04
CA VAL A 50 1.80 -5.79 -4.59
C VAL A 50 2.30 -4.51 -3.92
N ASP A 51 1.38 -3.78 -3.32
CA ASP A 51 1.65 -2.54 -2.58
C ASP A 51 1.93 -2.89 -1.12
N VAL A 52 3.17 -2.74 -0.71
CA VAL A 52 3.64 -3.10 0.63
C VAL A 52 3.50 -1.97 1.65
N THR A 53 2.75 -0.93 1.31
CA THR A 53 2.43 0.17 2.22
C THR A 53 1.43 -0.29 3.27
N ASN A 54 1.86 -0.32 4.52
CA ASN A 54 1.02 -0.70 5.64
C ASN A 54 0.52 0.52 6.45
N LEU A 55 -0.18 0.25 7.54
CA LEU A 55 -0.88 1.27 8.33
C LEU A 55 0.04 2.39 8.83
N ASP A 56 1.22 2.04 9.31
CA ASP A 56 2.20 2.98 9.89
C ASP A 56 2.99 3.78 8.83
N MET A 57 2.89 3.40 7.56
CA MET A 57 3.35 4.17 6.41
C MET A 57 2.26 5.08 5.82
N ARG A 58 1.17 5.30 6.56
CA ARG A 58 -0.01 6.05 6.13
C ARG A 58 -0.67 5.51 4.86
N ARG A 59 -0.88 4.19 4.82
CA ARG A 59 -1.68 3.53 3.79
C ARG A 59 -2.97 4.29 3.51
N ASN A 60 -3.28 4.50 2.23
CA ASN A 60 -4.50 5.18 1.79
C ASN A 60 -5.27 4.30 0.79
N PRO A 61 -6.16 3.40 1.27
CA PRO A 61 -6.88 2.47 0.41
C PRO A 61 -7.73 3.14 -0.67
N LEU A 62 -8.36 4.28 -0.36
CA LEU A 62 -9.19 5.00 -1.34
C LEU A 62 -8.36 5.59 -2.49
N TYR A 63 -7.16 6.08 -2.20
CA TYR A 63 -6.23 6.55 -3.22
C TYR A 63 -5.81 5.39 -4.13
N VAL A 64 -5.41 4.28 -3.54
CA VAL A 64 -4.99 3.07 -4.26
C VAL A 64 -6.13 2.52 -5.13
N GLN A 65 -7.35 2.47 -4.60
CA GLN A 65 -8.53 2.06 -5.36
C GLN A 65 -8.75 2.92 -6.60
N LYS A 66 -8.67 4.25 -6.46
CA LYS A 66 -8.83 5.16 -7.60
C LYS A 66 -7.74 4.98 -8.66
N VAL A 67 -6.50 4.74 -8.25
CA VAL A 67 -5.41 4.42 -9.18
C VAL A 67 -5.70 3.11 -9.91
N ALA A 68 -6.11 2.06 -9.21
CA ALA A 68 -6.47 0.77 -9.81
C ALA A 68 -7.61 0.91 -10.83
N GLU A 69 -8.68 1.63 -10.48
CA GLU A 69 -9.83 1.87 -11.37
C GLU A 69 -9.45 2.62 -12.65
N GLN A 70 -8.55 3.59 -12.55
CA GLN A 70 -8.13 4.39 -13.72
C GLN A 70 -7.09 3.70 -14.61
N THR A 71 -6.38 2.71 -14.11
CA THR A 71 -5.25 2.08 -14.81
C THR A 71 -5.54 0.66 -15.29
N GLY A 72 -6.51 -0.02 -14.69
CA GLY A 72 -6.79 -1.43 -14.90
C GLY A 72 -5.81 -2.39 -14.21
N ILE A 73 -4.84 -1.87 -13.47
CA ILE A 73 -3.91 -2.72 -12.71
C ILE A 73 -4.61 -3.21 -11.44
N ASN A 74 -4.47 -4.49 -11.16
CA ASN A 74 -4.88 -5.10 -9.91
C ASN A 74 -3.84 -4.78 -8.83
N ILE A 75 -4.21 -3.96 -7.84
CA ILE A 75 -3.30 -3.55 -6.76
C ILE A 75 -3.69 -4.31 -5.48
N ILE A 76 -2.78 -5.13 -4.99
CA ILE A 76 -2.95 -5.94 -3.79
C ILE A 76 -2.23 -5.24 -2.65
N GLN A 77 -2.97 -4.78 -1.65
CA GLN A 77 -2.42 -4.06 -0.51
C GLN A 77 -2.01 -5.01 0.62
N ALA A 78 -0.87 -4.72 1.25
CA ALA A 78 -0.38 -5.48 2.38
C ALA A 78 -1.10 -5.11 3.68
N THR A 79 -1.16 -6.07 4.60
CA THR A 79 -1.47 -5.83 6.01
C THR A 79 -0.20 -5.88 6.86
N GLY A 80 -0.33 -5.59 8.14
CA GLY A 80 0.78 -5.64 9.10
C GLY A 80 1.40 -4.26 9.37
N PHE A 81 2.62 -4.29 9.91
CA PHE A 81 3.31 -3.10 10.42
C PHE A 81 4.75 -3.01 9.90
N TYR A 82 5.35 -1.83 10.01
CA TYR A 82 6.71 -1.58 9.50
C TYR A 82 7.78 -1.73 10.60
N GLN A 83 8.49 -0.69 10.95
CA GLN A 83 9.58 -0.71 11.94
C GLN A 83 9.14 -0.10 13.26
N ASP A 84 9.78 -0.49 14.36
CA ASP A 84 9.46 -0.05 15.72
C ASP A 84 9.19 1.45 15.85
N LYS A 85 10.07 2.28 15.28
CA LYS A 85 9.94 3.75 15.35
C LYS A 85 8.72 4.33 14.61
N PHE A 86 8.10 3.54 13.74
CA PHE A 86 6.91 3.92 12.97
C PHE A 86 5.63 3.34 13.55
N LEU A 87 5.73 2.38 14.49
CA LEU A 87 4.56 1.69 15.04
C LEU A 87 3.56 2.67 15.65
N PRO A 88 2.26 2.54 15.36
CA PRO A 88 1.22 3.24 16.08
C PRO A 88 1.25 2.86 17.58
N SER A 89 0.88 3.78 18.46
CA SER A 89 0.90 3.55 19.91
C SER A 89 0.05 2.36 20.35
N PHE A 90 -1.06 2.09 19.67
CA PHE A 90 -1.93 0.95 20.01
C PHE A 90 -1.24 -0.42 19.85
N VAL A 91 -0.23 -0.54 18.99
CA VAL A 91 0.48 -1.82 18.74
C VAL A 91 1.20 -2.30 19.99
N THR A 92 1.82 -1.38 20.73
CA THR A 92 2.53 -1.71 21.97
C THR A 92 1.59 -2.05 23.14
N GLU A 93 0.35 -1.59 23.06
CA GLU A 93 -0.69 -1.81 24.07
C GLU A 93 -1.60 -3.00 23.74
N ALA A 94 -1.62 -3.43 22.48
CA ALA A 94 -2.47 -4.52 22.02
C ALA A 94 -1.86 -5.90 22.32
N SER A 95 -2.72 -6.89 22.55
CA SER A 95 -2.32 -8.28 22.63
C SER A 95 -2.02 -8.86 21.24
N ILE A 96 -1.29 -9.99 21.20
CA ILE A 96 -1.05 -10.73 19.98
C ILE A 96 -2.36 -11.12 19.30
N ASP A 97 -3.36 -11.54 20.06
CA ASP A 97 -4.67 -11.94 19.52
C ASP A 97 -5.42 -10.75 18.88
N GLN A 98 -5.32 -9.57 19.47
CA GLN A 98 -5.91 -8.35 18.90
C GLN A 98 -5.23 -7.96 17.57
N LEU A 99 -3.90 -8.01 17.51
CA LEU A 99 -3.15 -7.71 16.28
C LEU A 99 -3.40 -8.77 15.20
N SER A 100 -3.45 -10.04 15.56
CA SER A 100 -3.79 -11.12 14.63
C SER A 100 -5.19 -10.96 14.06
N SER A 101 -6.16 -10.65 14.91
CA SER A 101 -7.56 -10.42 14.49
C SER A 101 -7.68 -9.22 13.55
N LEU A 102 -6.92 -8.15 13.79
CA LEU A 102 -6.87 -6.99 12.89
C LEU A 102 -6.38 -7.40 11.50
N MET A 103 -5.26 -8.11 11.43
CA MET A 103 -4.67 -8.52 10.15
C MET A 103 -5.57 -9.52 9.40
N ILE A 104 -6.18 -10.47 10.09
CA ILE A 104 -7.12 -11.42 9.51
C ILE A 104 -8.32 -10.66 8.92
N LYS A 105 -8.88 -9.72 9.68
CA LYS A 105 -9.99 -8.90 9.20
C LYS A 105 -9.65 -8.12 7.94
N GLU A 106 -8.47 -7.50 7.88
CA GLU A 106 -8.00 -6.80 6.69
C GLU A 106 -7.86 -7.71 5.47
N ILE A 107 -7.44 -8.96 5.65
CA ILE A 107 -7.32 -9.96 4.57
C ILE A 107 -8.70 -10.44 4.10
N GLU A 108 -9.62 -10.69 5.02
CA GLU A 108 -10.94 -11.26 4.71
C GLU A 108 -11.93 -10.23 4.16
N GLU A 109 -11.91 -9.02 4.66
CA GLU A 109 -12.86 -7.97 4.30
C GLU A 109 -12.32 -6.99 3.23
N GLY A 110 -11.03 -6.98 2.98
CA GLY A 110 -10.37 -6.13 1.98
C GLY A 110 -9.97 -4.78 2.51
#